data_0bda0073f9b2ac33c4abc31bd47c3e0b
#
_entry.id   0bda0073f9b2ac33c4abc31bd47c3e0b
#
_cell.length_a   1.000
_cell.length_b   1.000
_cell.length_c   1.000
_cell.angle_alpha   90.00
_cell.angle_beta   90.00
_cell.angle_gamma   90.00
#
_symmetry.space_group_name_H-M   'P 1'
#
loop_
_entity.id
_entity.type
_entity.pdbx_description
1 polymer ?
#
loop_
_entity_poly.entity_id
_entity_poly.type
_entity_poly.pdbx_seq_one_letter_code
_entity_poly.pdbx_strand_id
1 'polypeptide(L)'
;MRTVPFVFSLTALACAGQRSGQAPSPRAAGGDTTQSSSLGAGAASTPNANPFPSTYRPYPARTTVIRNASILTAAGPLIQSGSVVLRDGKIAAVGASVDAPADAVVIDGTGKYVTPGLVDTHSHLGVYPAPGGQALSDGNEATSPVMANVWAEHSVWPQDPQFPRNLAGGVTTLQVLPGSANLIGGRSVVLKVVPARTVQGMKFPGAKYGLKMACGENPKRVYASRGPSTRMGNVAGYRSAWVQAEQYRRRWDKWNRDHQGDAPTRDLGNETLAEVLRGNIFVHNHCYRADEMAQMMDIAKEFGYKIRSFHHGVEAYKVADLLARDSISASIWSDWGGFKMEALDGIRANLALVHRAGARAIVHSDDPSGSQRLTQDAAKGMAAGNAIGIRVTDEDAIKWVTINAAWALGLDSQIGSLEPGKNADVVLWSGNPFSVYTRAEKVWVDGAMLYDRADPSEQWRTDFELGFVPAQRGGTPGRNP
;
A
#
# COMPACT_ATOMS: atom_id res chain seq x y z
N MET A 1 -21.47 -13.60 -56.13
CA MET A 1 -21.38 -13.28 -54.68
C MET A 1 -21.93 -11.89 -54.50
N ARG A 2 -23.08 -11.74 -53.87
CA ARG A 2 -23.86 -10.48 -53.85
C ARG A 2 -23.62 -9.79 -52.51
N THR A 3 -23.14 -8.57 -52.56
CA THR A 3 -23.03 -7.62 -51.45
C THR A 3 -24.39 -6.94 -51.23
N VAL A 4 -24.85 -6.92 -49.97
CA VAL A 4 -26.04 -6.18 -49.52
C VAL A 4 -25.57 -5.05 -48.61
N PRO A 5 -25.93 -3.81 -48.84
CA PRO A 5 -25.66 -2.69 -47.93
C PRO A 5 -26.79 -2.57 -46.89
N PHE A 6 -26.43 -2.46 -45.62
CA PHE A 6 -27.37 -2.09 -44.53
C PHE A 6 -27.42 -0.55 -44.43
N VAL A 7 -28.62 -0.02 -44.59
CA VAL A 7 -28.93 1.39 -44.35
C VAL A 7 -29.47 1.53 -42.94
N PHE A 8 -28.83 2.36 -42.08
CA PHE A 8 -29.36 2.75 -40.78
C PHE A 8 -30.21 4.02 -40.94
N SER A 9 -31.50 3.92 -40.65
CA SER A 9 -32.40 5.09 -40.51
C SER A 9 -32.38 5.55 -39.05
N LEU A 10 -31.98 6.79 -38.80
CA LEU A 10 -32.19 7.49 -37.53
C LEU A 10 -33.64 8.00 -37.46
N THR A 11 -34.41 7.52 -36.52
CA THR A 11 -35.67 8.15 -36.10
C THR A 11 -35.44 8.85 -34.75
N ALA A 12 -35.54 10.18 -34.74
CA ALA A 12 -35.55 10.99 -33.54
C ALA A 12 -36.96 10.94 -32.91
N LEU A 13 -37.07 10.44 -31.68
CA LEU A 13 -38.28 10.57 -30.86
C LEU A 13 -38.05 11.70 -29.85
N ALA A 14 -38.86 12.74 -29.96
CA ALA A 14 -38.99 13.77 -28.94
C ALA A 14 -39.92 13.25 -27.84
N CYS A 15 -39.46 13.18 -26.58
CA CYS A 15 -40.31 12.95 -25.42
C CYS A 15 -40.47 14.26 -24.66
N ALA A 16 -41.71 14.69 -24.56
CA ALA A 16 -42.18 15.79 -23.74
C ALA A 16 -42.13 15.42 -22.25
N GLY A 17 -41.81 16.42 -21.42
CA GLY A 17 -41.58 16.26 -20.01
C GLY A 17 -42.83 15.94 -19.17
N GLN A 18 -42.64 15.12 -18.16
CA GLN A 18 -43.45 15.12 -16.94
C GLN A 18 -42.56 15.35 -15.74
N ARG A 19 -42.88 16.42 -15.00
CA ARG A 19 -42.29 16.72 -13.68
C ARG A 19 -42.87 15.75 -12.66
N SER A 20 -42.06 14.93 -12.04
CA SER A 20 -42.40 14.22 -10.83
C SER A 20 -41.40 14.56 -9.72
N GLY A 21 -41.93 14.78 -8.52
CA GLY A 21 -41.27 15.41 -7.38
C GLY A 21 -39.98 14.74 -6.94
N GLN A 22 -39.03 15.60 -6.67
CA GLN A 22 -37.73 15.28 -6.12
C GLN A 22 -37.84 15.08 -4.61
N ALA A 23 -37.55 13.87 -4.13
CA ALA A 23 -37.27 13.65 -2.71
C ALA A 23 -35.91 14.29 -2.34
N PRO A 24 -35.74 14.83 -1.13
CA PRO A 24 -34.51 15.52 -0.76
C PRO A 24 -33.37 14.53 -0.57
N SER A 25 -32.30 14.70 -1.36
CA SER A 25 -31.01 14.06 -1.14
C SER A 25 -30.39 14.52 0.17
N PRO A 26 -29.68 13.67 0.92
CA PRO A 26 -28.95 14.11 2.10
C PRO A 26 -27.86 15.10 1.69
N ARG A 27 -27.93 16.29 2.28
CA ARG A 27 -26.95 17.35 2.13
C ARG A 27 -25.57 16.85 2.57
N ALA A 28 -24.66 16.71 1.64
CA ALA A 28 -23.23 16.69 1.93
C ALA A 28 -22.84 18.07 2.46
N ALA A 29 -22.64 18.16 3.77
CA ALA A 29 -22.03 19.32 4.40
C ALA A 29 -20.52 19.24 4.18
N GLY A 30 -20.00 20.09 3.32
CA GLY A 30 -18.57 20.23 3.10
C GLY A 30 -18.34 21.15 1.92
N GLY A 31 -18.23 22.45 2.20
CA GLY A 31 -17.90 23.45 1.20
C GLY A 31 -16.61 23.04 0.47
N ASP A 32 -16.73 22.83 -0.82
CA ASP A 32 -15.63 22.68 -1.76
C ASP A 32 -14.95 24.04 -1.93
N THR A 33 -14.12 24.42 -0.98
CA THR A 33 -13.10 25.41 -1.22
C THR A 33 -11.97 24.69 -1.94
N THR A 34 -12.11 24.53 -3.25
CA THR A 34 -10.98 24.36 -4.14
C THR A 34 -10.01 25.50 -3.90
N GLN A 35 -9.03 25.31 -3.01
CA GLN A 35 -7.75 25.93 -3.24
C GLN A 35 -7.18 25.22 -4.50
N SER A 36 -7.66 25.67 -5.64
CA SER A 36 -6.89 25.63 -6.86
C SER A 36 -5.58 26.30 -6.50
N SER A 37 -4.54 25.53 -6.19
CA SER A 37 -3.20 26.01 -6.39
C SER A 37 -3.13 26.29 -7.87
N SER A 38 -3.40 27.55 -8.25
CA SER A 38 -3.13 28.02 -9.59
C SER A 38 -1.65 27.78 -9.84
N LEU A 39 -1.34 26.68 -10.49
CA LEU A 39 -0.03 26.52 -11.11
C LEU A 39 0.04 27.69 -12.10
N GLY A 40 0.75 28.76 -11.71
CA GLY A 40 0.92 29.92 -12.57
C GLY A 40 1.52 29.45 -13.89
N ALA A 41 1.20 30.14 -14.96
CA ALA A 41 1.84 29.90 -16.26
C ALA A 41 3.37 29.90 -16.05
N GLY A 42 4.03 28.80 -16.42
CA GLY A 42 5.47 28.60 -16.20
C GLY A 42 5.87 27.78 -14.95
N ALA A 43 4.97 27.46 -14.03
CA ALA A 43 5.29 26.58 -12.89
C ALA A 43 5.73 25.16 -13.33
N ALA A 44 5.38 24.74 -14.55
CA ALA A 44 5.80 23.48 -15.13
C ALA A 44 7.28 23.45 -15.58
N SER A 45 7.98 24.58 -15.64
CA SER A 45 9.38 24.67 -16.12
C SER A 45 10.41 24.23 -15.08
N THR A 46 10.04 24.14 -13.79
CA THR A 46 10.92 23.70 -12.71
C THR A 46 10.48 22.34 -12.15
N PRO A 47 11.41 21.48 -11.70
CA PRO A 47 11.09 20.23 -11.05
C PRO A 47 10.21 20.43 -9.81
N ASN A 48 9.18 19.61 -9.65
CA ASN A 48 8.35 19.52 -8.46
C ASN A 48 8.28 18.06 -8.00
N ALA A 49 8.77 17.79 -6.81
CA ALA A 49 8.81 16.44 -6.27
C ALA A 49 7.40 15.84 -6.00
N ASN A 50 6.40 16.70 -5.73
CA ASN A 50 5.02 16.28 -5.48
C ASN A 50 4.01 17.22 -6.16
N PRO A 51 3.87 17.15 -7.49
CA PRO A 51 2.93 17.98 -8.26
C PRO A 51 1.46 17.57 -8.05
N PHE A 52 1.20 16.40 -7.48
CA PHE A 52 -0.13 15.85 -7.21
C PHE A 52 -0.30 15.58 -5.70
N PRO A 53 -0.45 16.62 -4.86
CA PRO A 53 -0.56 16.45 -3.42
C PRO A 53 -1.82 15.68 -3.03
N SER A 54 -1.78 15.06 -1.84
CA SER A 54 -2.95 14.43 -1.25
C SER A 54 -4.07 15.45 -1.04
N THR A 55 -5.29 15.05 -1.39
CA THR A 55 -6.53 15.77 -1.05
C THR A 55 -7.34 14.99 -0.01
N TYR A 56 -6.75 13.94 0.57
CA TYR A 56 -7.38 13.15 1.61
C TYR A 56 -7.82 14.03 2.80
N ARG A 57 -9.03 13.78 3.29
CA ARG A 57 -9.56 14.31 4.53
C ARG A 57 -10.13 13.16 5.36
N PRO A 58 -9.84 13.09 6.67
CA PRO A 58 -10.41 12.06 7.51
C PRO A 58 -11.94 12.07 7.46
N TYR A 59 -12.52 10.86 7.48
CA TYR A 59 -13.96 10.69 7.60
C TYR A 59 -14.44 11.13 8.99
N PRO A 60 -15.73 11.50 9.16
CA PRO A 60 -16.29 11.82 10.48
C PRO A 60 -16.08 10.64 11.44
N ALA A 61 -15.43 10.92 12.56
CA ALA A 61 -15.14 9.95 13.60
C ALA A 61 -15.94 10.25 14.86
N ARG A 62 -16.30 9.21 15.62
CA ARG A 62 -16.88 9.32 16.95
C ARG A 62 -15.84 8.91 17.97
N THR A 63 -15.82 9.57 19.12
CA THR A 63 -15.05 9.08 20.27
C THR A 63 -15.48 7.63 20.56
N THR A 64 -14.55 6.69 20.49
CA THR A 64 -14.82 5.27 20.63
C THR A 64 -13.89 4.67 21.68
N VAL A 65 -14.43 3.83 22.55
CA VAL A 65 -13.65 3.04 23.52
C VAL A 65 -13.91 1.58 23.30
N ILE A 66 -12.86 0.81 23.01
CA ILE A 66 -12.91 -0.64 23.00
C ILE A 66 -12.37 -1.12 24.34
N ARG A 67 -13.16 -1.91 25.09
CA ARG A 67 -12.82 -2.38 26.44
C ARG A 67 -12.68 -3.90 26.49
N ASN A 68 -11.99 -4.39 27.53
CA ASN A 68 -11.87 -5.80 27.87
C ASN A 68 -11.23 -6.67 26.77
N ALA A 69 -10.50 -6.06 25.84
CA ALA A 69 -9.87 -6.78 24.72
C ALA A 69 -8.43 -7.22 25.06
N SER A 70 -7.96 -8.27 24.39
CA SER A 70 -6.53 -8.58 24.30
C SER A 70 -5.90 -7.63 23.25
N ILE A 71 -4.91 -6.81 23.64
CA ILE A 71 -4.38 -5.75 22.78
C ILE A 71 -2.92 -6.07 22.41
N LEU A 72 -2.68 -6.31 21.11
CA LEU A 72 -1.35 -6.39 20.51
C LEU A 72 -0.97 -5.01 20.00
N THR A 73 -0.23 -4.25 20.79
CA THR A 73 0.05 -2.84 20.48
C THR A 73 1.08 -2.64 19.37
N ALA A 74 1.88 -3.65 19.04
CA ALA A 74 3.10 -3.58 18.22
C ALA A 74 4.20 -2.64 18.79
N ALA A 75 4.04 -2.14 20.03
CA ALA A 75 4.99 -1.27 20.73
C ALA A 75 5.46 -1.85 22.07
N GLY A 76 4.83 -2.93 22.54
CA GLY A 76 5.14 -3.55 23.83
C GLY A 76 4.49 -4.93 23.97
N PRO A 77 4.46 -5.47 25.18
CA PRO A 77 3.85 -6.78 25.47
C PRO A 77 2.32 -6.73 25.27
N LEU A 78 1.72 -7.91 25.10
CA LEU A 78 0.27 -8.10 25.05
C LEU A 78 -0.38 -7.55 26.34
N ILE A 79 -1.39 -6.69 26.18
CA ILE A 79 -2.23 -6.19 27.28
C ILE A 79 -3.49 -7.06 27.34
N GLN A 80 -3.63 -7.83 28.42
CA GLN A 80 -4.82 -8.64 28.67
C GLN A 80 -5.95 -7.76 29.22
N SER A 81 -7.19 -7.98 28.73
CA SER A 81 -8.38 -7.24 29.17
C SER A 81 -8.21 -5.71 29.19
N GLY A 82 -7.46 -5.19 28.23
CA GLY A 82 -7.15 -3.78 28.11
C GLY A 82 -8.23 -2.95 27.39
N SER A 83 -7.96 -1.65 27.30
CA SER A 83 -8.82 -0.70 26.61
C SER A 83 -8.02 0.20 25.67
N VAL A 84 -8.67 0.61 24.57
CA VAL A 84 -8.14 1.62 23.62
C VAL A 84 -9.19 2.70 23.45
N VAL A 85 -8.75 3.96 23.50
CA VAL A 85 -9.59 5.15 23.26
C VAL A 85 -9.20 5.80 21.95
N LEU A 86 -10.17 5.92 21.04
CA LEU A 86 -10.04 6.62 19.77
C LEU A 86 -10.78 7.96 19.89
N ARG A 87 -10.07 9.07 19.67
CA ARG A 87 -10.64 10.42 19.71
C ARG A 87 -9.95 11.32 18.70
N ASP A 88 -10.70 12.14 18.00
CA ASP A 88 -10.21 13.14 17.05
C ASP A 88 -9.25 12.55 15.98
N GLY A 89 -9.59 11.35 15.50
CA GLY A 89 -8.77 10.64 14.52
C GLY A 89 -7.49 10.00 15.06
N LYS A 90 -7.26 10.08 16.38
CA LYS A 90 -6.04 9.61 17.04
C LYS A 90 -6.32 8.55 18.10
N ILE A 91 -5.29 7.78 18.39
CA ILE A 91 -5.24 6.96 19.60
C ILE A 91 -5.01 7.93 20.76
N ALA A 92 -6.03 8.11 21.60
CA ALA A 92 -5.94 8.99 22.76
C ALA A 92 -5.28 8.29 23.95
N ALA A 93 -5.61 7.02 24.15
CA ALA A 93 -5.04 6.21 25.23
C ALA A 93 -5.12 4.72 24.92
N VAL A 94 -4.22 3.94 25.52
CA VAL A 94 -4.21 2.47 25.48
C VAL A 94 -3.60 1.95 26.78
N GLY A 95 -4.21 0.92 27.38
CA GLY A 95 -3.72 0.34 28.64
C GLY A 95 -4.68 -0.66 29.27
N ALA A 96 -4.27 -1.25 30.39
CA ALA A 96 -5.11 -2.20 31.15
C ALA A 96 -6.33 -1.49 31.79
N SER A 97 -6.16 -0.22 32.21
CA SER A 97 -7.24 0.61 32.73
C SER A 97 -7.13 1.98 32.10
N VAL A 98 -8.16 2.37 31.36
CA VAL A 98 -8.25 3.67 30.67
C VAL A 98 -9.63 4.25 30.92
N ASP A 99 -9.69 5.51 31.31
CA ASP A 99 -10.94 6.22 31.51
C ASP A 99 -11.66 6.44 30.17
N ALA A 100 -12.94 6.05 30.13
CA ALA A 100 -13.78 6.33 28.98
C ALA A 100 -14.39 7.73 29.08
N PRO A 101 -14.26 8.55 28.04
CA PRO A 101 -15.03 9.78 27.93
C PRO A 101 -16.53 9.50 28.01
N ALA A 102 -17.29 10.39 28.66
CA ALA A 102 -18.72 10.20 28.90
C ALA A 102 -19.55 10.14 27.59
N ASP A 103 -19.05 10.75 26.52
CA ASP A 103 -19.65 10.79 25.18
C ASP A 103 -19.19 9.66 24.26
N ALA A 104 -18.35 8.75 24.75
CA ALA A 104 -17.77 7.69 23.93
C ALA A 104 -18.77 6.58 23.58
N VAL A 105 -18.69 6.11 22.35
CA VAL A 105 -19.27 4.82 21.97
C VAL A 105 -18.42 3.71 22.58
N VAL A 106 -19.03 2.92 23.47
CA VAL A 106 -18.33 1.83 24.15
C VAL A 106 -18.59 0.51 23.42
N ILE A 107 -17.49 -0.18 23.09
CA ILE A 107 -17.51 -1.51 22.44
C ILE A 107 -16.90 -2.51 23.40
N ASP A 108 -17.62 -3.59 23.69
CA ASP A 108 -17.10 -4.70 24.46
C ASP A 108 -16.25 -5.62 23.59
N GLY A 109 -14.98 -5.75 23.96
CA GLY A 109 -13.97 -6.59 23.33
C GLY A 109 -13.67 -7.88 24.06
N THR A 110 -14.54 -8.29 25.01
CA THR A 110 -14.36 -9.55 25.76
C THR A 110 -14.17 -10.74 24.81
N GLY A 111 -13.07 -11.48 24.97
CA GLY A 111 -12.70 -12.59 24.10
C GLY A 111 -12.15 -12.19 22.71
N LYS A 112 -12.04 -10.91 22.43
CA LYS A 112 -11.57 -10.36 21.15
C LYS A 112 -10.17 -9.78 21.25
N TYR A 113 -9.57 -9.52 20.10
CA TYR A 113 -8.25 -8.89 20.00
C TYR A 113 -8.35 -7.53 19.32
N VAL A 114 -7.48 -6.62 19.74
CA VAL A 114 -7.29 -5.32 19.08
C VAL A 114 -5.85 -5.19 18.62
N THR A 115 -5.67 -4.73 17.36
CA THR A 115 -4.37 -4.46 16.78
C THR A 115 -4.35 -3.10 16.10
N PRO A 116 -3.16 -2.54 15.78
CA PRO A 116 -3.07 -1.50 14.76
C PRO A 116 -3.67 -1.99 13.45
N GLY A 117 -4.10 -1.06 12.60
CA GLY A 117 -4.42 -1.37 11.20
C GLY A 117 -3.23 -2.02 10.49
N LEU A 118 -3.50 -3.03 9.69
CA LEU A 118 -2.47 -3.71 8.92
C LEU A 118 -1.95 -2.81 7.81
N VAL A 119 -0.66 -2.94 7.50
CA VAL A 119 0.04 -2.17 6.47
C VAL A 119 0.66 -3.13 5.46
N ASP A 120 0.27 -3.00 4.18
CA ASP A 120 0.83 -3.78 3.10
C ASP A 120 1.85 -2.96 2.30
N THR A 121 3.11 -3.38 2.31
CA THR A 121 4.20 -2.68 1.63
C THR A 121 4.28 -2.98 0.14
N HIS A 122 3.51 -3.95 -0.38
CA HIS A 122 3.55 -4.35 -1.77
C HIS A 122 2.19 -4.76 -2.28
N SER A 123 1.50 -3.84 -2.89
CA SER A 123 0.20 -4.05 -3.49
C SER A 123 0.18 -3.62 -4.95
N HIS A 124 -0.72 -4.23 -5.71
CA HIS A 124 -1.04 -3.86 -7.08
C HIS A 124 -2.54 -3.51 -7.25
N LEU A 125 -3.23 -3.23 -6.13
CA LEU A 125 -4.63 -2.82 -6.17
C LEU A 125 -4.81 -1.56 -7.01
N GLY A 126 -5.86 -1.56 -7.80
CA GLY A 126 -6.18 -0.45 -8.68
C GLY A 126 -5.36 -0.35 -9.97
N VAL A 127 -4.14 -0.97 -10.02
CA VAL A 127 -3.34 -1.05 -11.26
C VAL A 127 -3.48 -2.42 -11.96
N TYR A 128 -3.97 -3.44 -11.23
CA TYR A 128 -4.50 -4.70 -11.73
C TYR A 128 -5.85 -4.97 -11.05
N PRO A 129 -6.90 -4.20 -11.37
CA PRO A 129 -8.18 -4.30 -10.67
C PRO A 129 -8.96 -5.55 -11.05
N ALA A 130 -9.99 -5.86 -10.26
CA ALA A 130 -10.97 -6.89 -10.55
C ALA A 130 -12.26 -6.26 -11.14
N PRO A 131 -12.93 -6.92 -12.11
CA PRO A 131 -12.47 -8.11 -12.82
C PRO A 131 -11.26 -7.82 -13.70
N GLY A 132 -10.30 -8.76 -13.79
CA GLY A 132 -9.11 -8.62 -14.60
C GLY A 132 -9.43 -8.58 -16.11
N GLY A 133 -8.65 -7.82 -16.85
CA GLY A 133 -8.75 -7.73 -18.31
C GLY A 133 -7.63 -6.89 -18.91
N GLN A 134 -7.37 -7.07 -20.20
CA GLN A 134 -6.29 -6.34 -20.89
C GLN A 134 -6.41 -4.82 -20.76
N ALA A 135 -7.62 -4.29 -20.85
CA ALA A 135 -7.90 -2.84 -20.73
C ALA A 135 -7.65 -2.27 -19.32
N LEU A 136 -7.45 -3.12 -18.31
CA LEU A 136 -7.26 -2.75 -16.92
C LEU A 136 -5.88 -3.18 -16.40
N SER A 137 -4.99 -3.63 -17.29
CA SER A 137 -3.66 -4.16 -16.92
C SER A 137 -2.60 -3.07 -17.02
N ASP A 138 -2.61 -2.15 -16.04
CA ASP A 138 -1.81 -0.90 -16.05
C ASP A 138 -0.63 -0.92 -15.07
N GLY A 139 -0.27 -2.08 -14.54
CA GLY A 139 0.77 -2.19 -13.53
C GLY A 139 2.21 -2.09 -14.03
N ASN A 140 2.48 -2.22 -15.34
CA ASN A 140 3.83 -2.10 -15.88
C ASN A 140 3.84 -1.31 -17.20
N GLU A 141 4.62 -0.24 -17.25
CA GLU A 141 5.00 0.40 -18.50
C GLU A 141 6.30 -0.25 -19.02
N ALA A 142 6.17 -1.23 -19.92
CA ALA A 142 7.29 -2.05 -20.37
C ALA A 142 7.93 -1.56 -21.69
N THR A 143 7.79 -0.29 -22.05
CA THR A 143 8.37 0.27 -23.29
C THR A 143 9.88 0.44 -23.23
N SER A 144 10.45 0.66 -22.02
CA SER A 144 11.89 0.75 -21.79
C SER A 144 12.28 0.09 -20.45
N PRO A 145 13.52 -0.43 -20.32
CA PRO A 145 14.01 -0.97 -19.06
C PRO A 145 14.05 0.05 -17.92
N VAL A 146 14.17 1.34 -18.21
CA VAL A 146 14.17 2.42 -17.24
C VAL A 146 12.99 3.34 -17.50
N MET A 147 11.99 3.28 -16.63
CA MET A 147 10.72 4.02 -16.70
C MET A 147 10.49 4.85 -15.43
N ALA A 148 11.53 5.54 -14.95
CA ALA A 148 11.43 6.36 -13.74
C ALA A 148 10.45 7.55 -13.85
N ASN A 149 10.02 7.89 -15.06
CA ASN A 149 9.05 8.95 -15.36
C ASN A 149 7.59 8.54 -15.15
N VAL A 150 7.27 7.24 -15.00
CA VAL A 150 5.89 6.79 -14.77
C VAL A 150 5.61 6.61 -13.28
N TRP A 151 4.35 6.81 -12.89
CA TRP A 151 3.94 6.79 -11.49
C TRP A 151 2.68 5.92 -11.35
N ALA A 152 2.70 4.96 -10.45
CA ALA A 152 1.56 4.06 -10.22
C ALA A 152 0.27 4.83 -9.87
N GLU A 153 0.36 6.00 -9.21
CA GLU A 153 -0.81 6.79 -8.85
C GLU A 153 -1.64 7.26 -10.06
N HIS A 154 -1.04 7.32 -11.26
CA HIS A 154 -1.76 7.71 -12.48
C HIS A 154 -2.60 6.57 -13.07
N SER A 155 -2.39 5.34 -12.62
CA SER A 155 -3.10 4.15 -13.09
C SER A 155 -3.99 3.52 -12.03
N VAL A 156 -3.94 3.99 -10.78
CA VAL A 156 -4.82 3.46 -9.72
C VAL A 156 -6.27 3.78 -10.02
N TRP A 157 -7.10 2.75 -10.11
CA TRP A 157 -8.54 2.87 -10.19
C TRP A 157 -9.19 2.77 -8.80
N PRO A 158 -9.68 3.90 -8.23
CA PRO A 158 -10.21 3.93 -6.85
C PRO A 158 -11.45 3.05 -6.62
N GLN A 159 -12.15 2.68 -7.69
CA GLN A 159 -13.36 1.84 -7.64
C GLN A 159 -13.07 0.33 -7.76
N ASP A 160 -11.79 -0.06 -7.73
CA ASP A 160 -11.44 -1.48 -7.69
C ASP A 160 -12.07 -2.16 -6.47
N PRO A 161 -12.96 -3.17 -6.67
CA PRO A 161 -13.65 -3.86 -5.58
C PRO A 161 -12.73 -4.62 -4.62
N GLN A 162 -11.44 -4.68 -4.93
CA GLN A 162 -10.45 -5.29 -4.05
C GLN A 162 -10.10 -4.38 -2.85
N PHE A 163 -10.23 -3.04 -2.96
CA PHE A 163 -10.01 -2.13 -1.83
C PHE A 163 -10.92 -2.40 -0.64
N PRO A 164 -12.27 -2.42 -0.78
CA PRO A 164 -13.14 -2.75 0.35
C PRO A 164 -12.90 -4.16 0.92
N ARG A 165 -12.50 -5.14 0.09
CA ARG A 165 -12.14 -6.47 0.58
C ARG A 165 -10.88 -6.46 1.43
N ASN A 166 -9.89 -5.63 1.06
CA ASN A 166 -8.68 -5.44 1.86
C ASN A 166 -8.98 -4.76 3.19
N LEU A 167 -9.83 -3.73 3.20
CA LEU A 167 -10.30 -3.12 4.44
C LEU A 167 -10.99 -4.15 5.35
N ALA A 168 -11.86 -4.99 4.78
CA ALA A 168 -12.49 -6.10 5.50
C ALA A 168 -11.50 -7.16 6.02
N GLY A 169 -10.30 -7.22 5.48
CA GLY A 169 -9.16 -8.00 5.97
C GLY A 169 -8.33 -7.29 7.03
N GLY A 170 -8.66 -6.05 7.39
CA GLY A 170 -7.95 -5.25 8.39
C GLY A 170 -6.83 -4.37 7.84
N VAL A 171 -6.62 -4.33 6.52
CA VAL A 171 -5.61 -3.47 5.89
C VAL A 171 -6.13 -2.04 5.82
N THR A 172 -5.45 -1.11 6.48
CA THR A 172 -5.82 0.32 6.53
C THR A 172 -4.92 1.20 5.67
N THR A 173 -3.71 0.73 5.38
CA THR A 173 -2.71 1.45 4.56
C THR A 173 -1.98 0.45 3.66
N LEU A 174 -1.76 0.83 2.41
CA LEU A 174 -0.98 0.03 1.48
C LEU A 174 -0.15 0.89 0.53
N GLN A 175 0.91 0.29 -0.01
CA GLN A 175 1.72 0.89 -1.06
C GLN A 175 1.39 0.21 -2.40
N VAL A 176 0.91 0.99 -3.38
CA VAL A 176 0.76 0.54 -4.76
C VAL A 176 2.05 0.81 -5.51
N LEU A 177 2.65 -0.25 -6.03
CA LEU A 177 3.91 -0.21 -6.78
C LEU A 177 3.65 -0.56 -8.26
N PRO A 178 4.49 -0.04 -9.19
CA PRO A 178 4.63 -0.70 -10.49
C PRO A 178 5.06 -2.15 -10.32
N GLY A 179 4.70 -3.00 -11.26
CA GLY A 179 5.14 -4.40 -11.30
C GLY A 179 6.66 -4.52 -11.54
N SER A 180 7.15 -5.75 -11.60
CA SER A 180 8.60 -6.04 -11.62
C SER A 180 9.17 -6.27 -13.03
N ALA A 181 8.56 -5.69 -14.07
CA ALA A 181 9.01 -5.85 -15.45
C ALA A 181 10.33 -5.10 -15.76
N ASN A 182 10.53 -3.95 -15.16
CA ASN A 182 11.58 -3.00 -15.51
C ASN A 182 12.75 -3.06 -14.51
N LEU A 183 13.95 -2.68 -14.95
CA LEU A 183 15.06 -2.37 -14.03
C LEU A 183 14.66 -1.29 -13.04
N ILE A 184 14.05 -0.22 -13.56
CA ILE A 184 13.46 0.89 -12.80
C ILE A 184 12.05 1.11 -13.36
N GLY A 185 11.04 0.76 -12.55
CA GLY A 185 9.64 0.69 -12.98
C GLY A 185 8.82 1.95 -12.72
N GLY A 186 9.37 2.93 -11.99
CA GLY A 186 8.67 4.18 -11.70
C GLY A 186 8.27 4.36 -10.23
N ARG A 187 7.51 5.43 -9.96
CA ARG A 187 7.11 5.79 -8.59
C ARG A 187 5.95 4.94 -8.09
N SER A 188 6.03 4.53 -6.83
CA SER A 188 4.92 3.97 -6.06
C SER A 188 4.18 5.08 -5.32
N VAL A 189 2.97 4.78 -4.85
CA VAL A 189 2.17 5.67 -4.00
C VAL A 189 1.66 4.94 -2.77
N VAL A 190 1.63 5.62 -1.62
CA VAL A 190 1.03 5.10 -0.40
C VAL A 190 -0.40 5.61 -0.27
N LEU A 191 -1.33 4.70 -0.08
CA LEU A 191 -2.76 4.98 0.02
C LEU A 191 -3.31 4.54 1.38
N LYS A 192 -4.25 5.32 1.90
CA LYS A 192 -5.20 4.85 2.91
C LYS A 192 -6.29 4.05 2.21
N VAL A 193 -6.71 2.96 2.82
CA VAL A 193 -7.77 2.10 2.28
C VAL A 193 -9.12 2.68 2.69
N VAL A 194 -9.54 3.71 1.96
CA VAL A 194 -10.77 4.49 2.22
C VAL A 194 -11.55 4.70 0.93
N PRO A 195 -12.89 4.86 0.99
CA PRO A 195 -13.67 5.23 -0.18
C PRO A 195 -13.21 6.58 -0.74
N ALA A 196 -13.01 6.68 -2.05
CA ALA A 196 -12.70 7.95 -2.69
C ALA A 196 -13.04 7.91 -4.18
N ARG A 197 -13.26 9.10 -4.78
CA ARG A 197 -13.49 9.24 -6.22
C ARG A 197 -12.20 9.40 -7.02
N THR A 198 -11.11 9.77 -6.35
CA THR A 198 -9.80 10.01 -6.97
C THR A 198 -8.71 9.38 -6.12
N VAL A 199 -7.58 9.04 -6.75
CA VAL A 199 -6.42 8.50 -6.03
C VAL A 199 -5.86 9.49 -5.01
N GLN A 200 -5.89 10.80 -5.30
CA GLN A 200 -5.45 11.84 -4.36
C GLN A 200 -6.32 11.88 -3.10
N GLY A 201 -7.60 11.50 -3.22
CA GLY A 201 -8.49 11.33 -2.06
C GLY A 201 -8.16 10.12 -1.18
N MET A 202 -7.41 9.14 -1.69
CA MET A 202 -6.89 7.99 -0.93
C MET A 202 -5.44 8.20 -0.49
N LYS A 203 -4.69 9.09 -1.16
CA LYS A 203 -3.25 9.25 -0.98
C LYS A 203 -2.92 9.66 0.45
N PHE A 204 -2.02 8.91 1.10
CA PHE A 204 -1.65 9.16 2.49
C PHE A 204 -0.93 10.52 2.61
N PRO A 205 -1.44 11.46 3.45
CA PRO A 205 -0.87 12.80 3.58
C PRO A 205 0.59 12.76 4.06
N GLY A 206 1.48 13.43 3.33
CA GLY A 206 2.90 13.53 3.71
C GLY A 206 3.72 12.26 3.51
N ALA A 207 3.13 11.15 3.03
CA ALA A 207 3.89 9.95 2.69
C ALA A 207 4.88 10.23 1.55
N LYS A 208 6.10 9.72 1.70
CA LYS A 208 7.08 9.75 0.62
C LYS A 208 6.69 8.77 -0.48
N TYR A 209 7.01 9.12 -1.71
CA TYR A 209 6.96 8.14 -2.80
C TYR A 209 8.02 7.05 -2.61
N GLY A 210 7.78 5.88 -3.18
CA GLY A 210 8.81 4.89 -3.42
C GLY A 210 9.25 4.89 -4.88
N LEU A 211 10.44 4.39 -5.16
CA LEU A 211 10.90 3.99 -6.48
C LEU A 211 10.88 2.48 -6.57
N LYS A 212 10.08 1.91 -7.47
CA LYS A 212 10.13 0.48 -7.78
C LYS A 212 11.34 0.19 -8.65
N MET A 213 12.16 -0.75 -8.19
CA MET A 213 13.22 -1.36 -8.98
C MET A 213 13.01 -2.88 -9.02
N ALA A 214 13.61 -3.57 -9.99
CA ALA A 214 13.63 -5.02 -10.01
C ALA A 214 14.98 -5.55 -10.50
N CYS A 215 15.50 -6.56 -9.78
CA CYS A 215 16.66 -7.35 -10.20
C CYS A 215 16.23 -8.70 -10.78
N GLY A 216 17.19 -9.50 -11.22
CA GLY A 216 17.02 -10.89 -11.55
C GLY A 216 16.37 -11.19 -12.90
N GLU A 217 15.63 -12.28 -12.91
CA GLU A 217 15.11 -12.84 -14.17
C GLU A 217 13.98 -12.02 -14.78
N ASN A 218 13.21 -11.24 -13.98
CA ASN A 218 12.05 -10.55 -14.49
C ASN A 218 12.40 -9.51 -15.56
N PRO A 219 13.27 -8.50 -15.32
CA PRO A 219 13.70 -7.58 -16.37
C PRO A 219 14.40 -8.28 -17.52
N LYS A 220 15.31 -9.22 -17.20
CA LYS A 220 16.03 -10.01 -18.20
C LYS A 220 15.07 -10.73 -19.16
N ARG A 221 13.98 -11.31 -18.67
CA ARG A 221 12.97 -12.01 -19.48
C ARG A 221 12.13 -11.04 -20.31
N VAL A 222 11.66 -9.94 -19.71
CA VAL A 222 10.80 -8.97 -20.37
C VAL A 222 11.55 -8.28 -21.51
N TYR A 223 12.83 -7.99 -21.33
CA TYR A 223 13.64 -7.28 -22.33
C TYR A 223 14.59 -8.17 -23.12
N ALA A 224 14.40 -9.50 -23.12
CA ALA A 224 15.31 -10.45 -23.74
C ALA A 224 15.66 -10.15 -25.21
N SER A 225 14.70 -9.63 -25.99
CA SER A 225 14.86 -9.32 -27.42
C SER A 225 15.50 -7.96 -27.72
N ARG A 226 15.55 -7.04 -26.74
CA ARG A 226 16.02 -5.65 -26.93
C ARG A 226 16.99 -5.16 -25.85
N GLY A 227 17.32 -6.03 -24.88
CA GLY A 227 18.23 -5.75 -23.76
C GLY A 227 17.58 -5.00 -22.59
N PRO A 228 18.02 -5.27 -21.37
CA PRO A 228 19.06 -6.23 -21.02
C PRO A 228 18.58 -7.70 -21.13
N SER A 229 19.44 -8.59 -21.60
CA SER A 229 19.15 -10.03 -21.71
C SER A 229 19.93 -10.89 -20.71
N THR A 230 20.79 -10.26 -19.92
CA THR A 230 21.63 -10.92 -18.90
C THR A 230 21.64 -10.11 -17.60
N ARG A 231 22.05 -10.74 -16.49
CA ARG A 231 22.28 -10.01 -15.22
C ARG A 231 23.39 -8.98 -15.32
N MET A 232 24.43 -9.24 -16.14
CA MET A 232 25.46 -8.24 -16.45
C MET A 232 24.83 -7.00 -17.10
N GLY A 233 23.92 -7.19 -18.04
CA GLY A 233 23.14 -6.13 -18.68
C GLY A 233 22.23 -5.39 -17.71
N ASN A 234 21.60 -6.10 -16.76
CA ASN A 234 20.83 -5.47 -15.69
C ASN A 234 21.70 -4.49 -14.89
N VAL A 235 22.85 -4.95 -14.40
CA VAL A 235 23.78 -4.11 -13.60
C VAL A 235 24.27 -2.91 -14.40
N ALA A 236 24.65 -3.09 -15.67
CA ALA A 236 25.03 -1.98 -16.54
C ALA A 236 23.91 -0.97 -16.73
N GLY A 237 22.65 -1.43 -16.85
CA GLY A 237 21.48 -0.59 -16.99
C GLY A 237 21.19 0.26 -15.73
N TYR A 238 21.26 -0.32 -14.53
CA TYR A 238 21.14 0.46 -13.28
C TYR A 238 22.20 1.53 -13.16
N ARG A 239 23.47 1.15 -13.34
CA ARG A 239 24.60 2.08 -13.21
C ARG A 239 24.51 3.23 -14.22
N SER A 240 24.13 2.93 -15.47
CA SER A 240 23.93 3.96 -16.50
C SER A 240 22.82 4.96 -16.10
N ALA A 241 21.69 4.47 -15.53
CA ALA A 241 20.61 5.33 -15.08
C ALA A 241 21.06 6.24 -13.92
N TRP A 242 21.81 5.70 -12.96
CA TRP A 242 22.31 6.49 -11.81
C TRP A 242 23.35 7.52 -12.21
N VAL A 243 24.23 7.22 -13.18
CA VAL A 243 25.18 8.21 -13.73
C VAL A 243 24.42 9.39 -14.35
N GLN A 244 23.37 9.14 -15.13
CA GLN A 244 22.56 10.19 -15.75
C GLN A 244 21.80 11.01 -14.70
N ALA A 245 21.25 10.35 -13.70
CA ALA A 245 20.53 10.99 -12.59
C ALA A 245 21.45 11.92 -11.77
N GLU A 246 22.70 11.48 -11.50
CA GLU A 246 23.67 12.28 -10.78
C GLU A 246 24.07 13.53 -11.57
N GLN A 247 24.31 13.39 -12.87
CA GLN A 247 24.60 14.52 -13.75
C GLN A 247 23.43 15.51 -13.81
N TYR A 248 22.19 14.99 -13.90
CA TYR A 248 21.00 15.81 -13.89
C TYR A 248 20.86 16.57 -12.57
N ARG A 249 20.98 15.87 -11.42
CA ARG A 249 20.94 16.47 -10.08
C ARG A 249 21.97 17.61 -9.95
N ARG A 250 23.23 17.38 -10.34
CA ARG A 250 24.30 18.37 -10.25
C ARG A 250 24.01 19.64 -11.06
N ARG A 251 23.44 19.50 -12.28
CA ARG A 251 23.06 20.65 -13.11
C ARG A 251 21.99 21.51 -12.44
N TRP A 252 20.91 20.86 -11.93
CA TRP A 252 19.85 21.55 -11.22
C TRP A 252 20.31 22.15 -9.89
N ASP A 253 21.13 21.46 -9.12
CA ASP A 253 21.67 21.96 -7.84
C ASP A 253 22.57 23.18 -8.08
N LYS A 254 23.32 23.20 -9.18
CA LYS A 254 24.12 24.39 -9.57
C LYS A 254 23.19 25.55 -9.93
N TRP A 255 22.27 25.34 -10.83
CA TRP A 255 21.34 26.39 -11.28
C TRP A 255 20.51 26.97 -10.13
N ASN A 256 20.02 26.12 -9.23
CA ASN A 256 19.26 26.56 -8.05
C ASN A 256 20.08 27.45 -7.08
N ARG A 257 21.40 27.29 -7.04
CA ARG A 257 22.27 28.16 -6.22
C ARG A 257 22.56 29.48 -6.92
N ASP A 258 22.84 29.41 -8.20
CA ASP A 258 23.48 30.52 -8.91
C ASP A 258 22.50 31.34 -9.75
N HIS A 259 21.42 30.72 -10.22
CA HIS A 259 20.43 31.26 -11.18
C HIS A 259 21.07 31.92 -12.40
N GLN A 260 22.26 31.41 -12.83
CA GLN A 260 23.01 31.95 -13.95
C GLN A 260 22.77 31.12 -15.22
N GLY A 261 22.48 31.80 -16.32
CA GLY A 261 22.14 31.17 -17.59
C GLY A 261 20.73 30.59 -17.62
N ASP A 262 20.46 29.76 -18.63
CA ASP A 262 19.20 29.10 -18.79
C ASP A 262 19.01 27.96 -17.77
N ALA A 263 17.79 27.78 -17.29
CA ALA A 263 17.43 26.64 -16.46
C ALA A 263 17.71 25.32 -17.23
N PRO A 264 18.24 24.29 -16.56
CA PRO A 264 18.44 23.00 -17.22
C PRO A 264 17.12 22.44 -17.75
N THR A 265 17.18 21.77 -18.89
CA THR A 265 16.01 21.08 -19.45
C THR A 265 15.50 20.02 -18.49
N ARG A 266 14.18 20.00 -18.28
CA ARG A 266 13.53 18.98 -17.48
C ARG A 266 13.59 17.61 -18.12
N ASP A 267 13.75 16.58 -17.28
CA ASP A 267 13.66 15.17 -17.62
C ASP A 267 12.94 14.46 -16.48
N LEU A 268 11.71 14.04 -16.71
CA LEU A 268 10.83 13.48 -15.68
C LEU A 268 11.38 12.20 -15.04
N GLY A 269 12.14 11.40 -15.80
CA GLY A 269 12.81 10.20 -15.28
C GLY A 269 13.95 10.57 -14.34
N ASN A 270 14.84 11.45 -14.80
CA ASN A 270 15.96 11.92 -14.00
C ASN A 270 15.52 12.80 -12.81
N GLU A 271 14.36 13.48 -12.88
CA GLU A 271 13.76 14.15 -11.71
C GLU A 271 13.46 13.14 -10.60
N THR A 272 12.81 12.03 -10.94
CA THR A 272 12.51 10.95 -9.98
C THR A 272 13.79 10.38 -9.37
N LEU A 273 14.79 10.06 -10.20
CA LEU A 273 16.05 9.48 -9.73
C LEU A 273 16.88 10.48 -8.92
N ALA A 274 16.86 11.76 -9.27
CA ALA A 274 17.51 12.80 -8.48
C ALA A 274 16.90 12.94 -7.08
N GLU A 275 15.57 12.81 -6.95
CA GLU A 275 14.90 12.81 -5.65
C GLU A 275 15.24 11.57 -4.80
N VAL A 276 15.52 10.42 -5.43
CA VAL A 276 16.09 9.26 -4.73
C VAL A 276 17.48 9.57 -4.18
N LEU A 277 18.35 10.17 -5.01
CA LEU A 277 19.71 10.57 -4.59
C LEU A 277 19.72 11.64 -3.50
N ARG A 278 18.63 12.41 -3.36
CA ARG A 278 18.41 13.37 -2.25
C ARG A 278 17.79 12.72 -1.00
N GLY A 279 17.37 11.45 -1.08
CA GLY A 279 16.70 10.73 0.01
C GLY A 279 15.21 11.10 0.19
N ASN A 280 14.60 11.78 -0.77
CA ASN A 280 13.18 12.15 -0.73
C ASN A 280 12.26 11.06 -1.22
N ILE A 281 12.76 10.10 -2.02
CA ILE A 281 12.04 8.92 -2.51
C ILE A 281 12.76 7.68 -1.98
N PHE A 282 12.00 6.72 -1.47
CA PHE A 282 12.53 5.46 -0.95
C PHE A 282 12.68 4.41 -2.05
N VAL A 283 13.77 3.64 -2.04
CA VAL A 283 13.93 2.54 -2.99
C VAL A 283 13.31 1.26 -2.45
N HIS A 284 12.38 0.70 -3.21
CA HIS A 284 11.73 -0.58 -3.01
C HIS A 284 12.14 -1.53 -4.15
N ASN A 285 13.00 -2.50 -3.84
CA ASN A 285 13.65 -3.31 -4.85
C ASN A 285 13.18 -4.75 -4.83
N HIS A 286 12.50 -5.18 -5.89
CA HIS A 286 12.19 -6.59 -6.12
C HIS A 286 13.48 -7.38 -6.32
N CYS A 287 13.74 -8.37 -5.47
CA CYS A 287 14.88 -9.28 -5.58
C CYS A 287 14.59 -10.60 -4.89
N TYR A 288 14.88 -11.72 -5.54
CA TYR A 288 14.71 -13.04 -4.93
C TYR A 288 16.02 -13.54 -4.32
N ARG A 289 17.12 -13.46 -5.05
CA ARG A 289 18.41 -14.09 -4.74
C ARG A 289 19.26 -13.23 -3.81
N ALA A 290 19.97 -13.89 -2.89
CA ALA A 290 20.85 -13.26 -1.93
C ALA A 290 22.03 -12.52 -2.58
N ASP A 291 22.65 -13.12 -3.59
CA ASP A 291 23.79 -12.53 -4.32
C ASP A 291 23.37 -11.26 -5.08
N GLU A 292 22.18 -11.24 -5.66
CA GLU A 292 21.65 -10.05 -6.35
C GLU A 292 21.25 -8.95 -5.35
N MET A 293 20.68 -9.29 -4.18
CA MET A 293 20.45 -8.32 -3.11
C MET A 293 21.77 -7.66 -2.69
N ALA A 294 22.83 -8.44 -2.48
CA ALA A 294 24.16 -7.90 -2.15
C ALA A 294 24.72 -6.96 -3.23
N GLN A 295 24.59 -7.35 -4.52
CA GLN A 295 24.99 -6.51 -5.64
C GLN A 295 24.21 -5.17 -5.68
N MET A 296 22.91 -5.21 -5.43
CA MET A 296 22.09 -3.98 -5.38
C MET A 296 22.49 -3.08 -4.22
N MET A 297 22.89 -3.66 -3.07
CA MET A 297 23.44 -2.90 -1.93
C MET A 297 24.76 -2.23 -2.30
N ASP A 298 25.65 -2.88 -3.07
CA ASP A 298 26.90 -2.31 -3.53
C ASP A 298 26.67 -1.17 -4.54
N ILE A 299 25.72 -1.33 -5.47
CA ILE A 299 25.31 -0.24 -6.38
C ILE A 299 24.74 0.95 -5.58
N ALA A 300 23.93 0.68 -4.56
CA ALA A 300 23.39 1.73 -3.70
C ALA A 300 24.51 2.52 -2.99
N LYS A 301 25.57 1.85 -2.55
CA LYS A 301 26.76 2.48 -1.96
C LYS A 301 27.56 3.28 -3.00
N GLU A 302 27.74 2.74 -4.22
CA GLU A 302 28.45 3.43 -5.30
C GLU A 302 27.84 4.79 -5.63
N PHE A 303 26.49 4.87 -5.67
CA PHE A 303 25.75 6.09 -6.04
C PHE A 303 25.21 6.90 -4.86
N GLY A 304 25.37 6.42 -3.62
CA GLY A 304 24.99 7.14 -2.42
C GLY A 304 23.49 7.19 -2.13
N TYR A 305 22.68 6.25 -2.65
CA TYR A 305 21.29 6.09 -2.27
C TYR A 305 21.08 4.95 -1.27
N LYS A 306 19.89 4.86 -0.68
CA LYS A 306 19.56 3.81 0.29
C LYS A 306 18.39 2.95 -0.22
N ILE A 307 18.56 1.64 -0.19
CA ILE A 307 17.47 0.69 -0.36
C ILE A 307 16.68 0.66 0.95
N ARG A 308 15.37 0.87 0.87
CA ARG A 308 14.48 0.84 2.04
C ARG A 308 13.98 -0.56 2.34
N SER A 309 13.61 -1.29 1.29
CA SER A 309 13.11 -2.67 1.40
C SER A 309 13.48 -3.48 0.16
N PHE A 310 13.91 -4.72 0.38
CA PHE A 310 13.83 -5.74 -0.67
C PHE A 310 12.46 -6.40 -0.60
N HIS A 311 11.84 -6.58 -1.77
CA HIS A 311 10.54 -7.20 -1.91
C HIS A 311 10.69 -8.61 -2.46
N HIS A 312 9.83 -9.51 -2.00
CA HIS A 312 9.86 -10.95 -2.16
C HIS A 312 10.98 -11.62 -1.39
N GLY A 313 12.21 -11.10 -1.43
CA GLY A 313 13.32 -11.48 -0.55
C GLY A 313 13.41 -12.97 -0.26
N VAL A 314 13.19 -13.84 -1.28
CA VAL A 314 13.05 -15.29 -1.10
C VAL A 314 14.26 -15.86 -0.36
N GLU A 315 15.45 -15.36 -0.66
CA GLU A 315 16.70 -15.73 -0.02
C GLU A 315 17.21 -14.70 1.01
N ALA A 316 16.34 -13.81 1.52
CA ALA A 316 16.75 -12.78 2.47
C ALA A 316 17.40 -13.36 3.74
N TYR A 317 17.01 -14.57 4.14
CA TYR A 317 17.62 -15.28 5.28
C TYR A 317 19.13 -15.54 5.10
N LYS A 318 19.63 -15.66 3.85
CA LYS A 318 21.05 -15.89 3.55
C LYS A 318 21.92 -14.65 3.76
N VAL A 319 21.32 -13.45 3.72
CA VAL A 319 21.98 -12.13 3.85
C VAL A 319 21.35 -11.27 4.94
N ALA A 320 20.66 -11.90 5.89
CA ALA A 320 19.91 -11.20 6.94
C ALA A 320 20.80 -10.31 7.82
N ASP A 321 22.05 -10.69 8.04
CA ASP A 321 23.07 -9.91 8.74
C ASP A 321 23.43 -8.63 7.97
N LEU A 322 23.55 -8.70 6.64
CA LEU A 322 23.81 -7.54 5.79
C LEU A 322 22.61 -6.58 5.80
N LEU A 323 21.39 -7.11 5.74
CA LEU A 323 20.16 -6.32 5.83
C LEU A 323 20.05 -5.60 7.17
N ALA A 324 20.37 -6.28 8.27
CA ALA A 324 20.39 -5.68 9.61
C ALA A 324 21.42 -4.57 9.71
N ARG A 325 22.66 -4.82 9.26
CA ARG A 325 23.76 -3.87 9.27
C ARG A 325 23.43 -2.57 8.54
N ASP A 326 22.81 -2.67 7.35
CA ASP A 326 22.55 -1.52 6.49
C ASP A 326 21.12 -0.95 6.71
N SER A 327 20.39 -1.45 7.74
CA SER A 327 19.03 -1.03 8.09
C SER A 327 18.05 -1.15 6.92
N ILE A 328 18.10 -2.26 6.20
CA ILE A 328 17.20 -2.59 5.09
C ILE A 328 16.15 -3.58 5.60
N SER A 329 14.87 -3.37 5.26
CA SER A 329 13.81 -4.34 5.53
C SER A 329 13.68 -5.38 4.41
N ALA A 330 13.09 -6.52 4.74
CA ALA A 330 12.73 -7.54 3.77
C ALA A 330 11.22 -7.80 3.85
N SER A 331 10.53 -7.52 2.75
CA SER A 331 9.11 -7.85 2.55
C SER A 331 9.02 -9.22 1.90
N ILE A 332 8.47 -10.21 2.62
CA ILE A 332 8.63 -11.64 2.35
C ILE A 332 7.25 -12.30 2.35
N TRP A 333 7.10 -13.40 1.60
CA TRP A 333 6.03 -14.38 1.76
C TRP A 333 6.51 -15.55 2.64
N SER A 334 5.62 -16.16 3.40
CA SER A 334 5.97 -17.32 4.23
C SER A 334 6.01 -18.63 3.45
N ASP A 335 5.18 -18.79 2.42
CA ASP A 335 5.01 -20.08 1.74
C ASP A 335 4.95 -20.01 0.20
N TRP A 336 5.25 -18.87 -0.40
CA TRP A 336 5.38 -18.76 -1.85
C TRP A 336 6.81 -19.08 -2.27
N GLY A 337 7.03 -20.32 -2.70
CA GLY A 337 8.33 -20.79 -3.18
C GLY A 337 8.15 -21.77 -4.35
N GLY A 338 9.21 -22.04 -5.08
CA GLY A 338 9.26 -23.06 -6.10
C GLY A 338 8.51 -22.79 -7.42
N PHE A 339 7.82 -21.64 -7.54
CA PHE A 339 7.06 -21.30 -8.75
C PHE A 339 7.94 -20.84 -9.93
N LYS A 340 9.22 -20.59 -9.68
CA LYS A 340 10.28 -20.31 -10.67
C LYS A 340 11.67 -20.55 -10.06
N MET A 341 12.72 -20.61 -10.90
CA MET A 341 14.08 -20.95 -10.46
C MET A 341 14.64 -20.00 -9.39
N GLU A 342 14.38 -18.70 -9.49
CA GLU A 342 14.84 -17.72 -8.48
C GLU A 342 14.07 -17.81 -7.15
N ALA A 343 12.96 -18.55 -7.11
CA ALA A 343 12.17 -18.78 -5.90
C ALA A 343 12.29 -20.22 -5.37
N LEU A 344 13.26 -21.00 -5.89
CA LEU A 344 13.41 -22.41 -5.53
C LEU A 344 13.84 -22.59 -4.05
N ASP A 345 14.75 -21.74 -3.57
CA ASP A 345 15.30 -21.78 -2.21
C ASP A 345 14.42 -21.09 -1.17
N GLY A 346 13.15 -20.84 -1.46
CA GLY A 346 12.20 -20.28 -0.52
C GLY A 346 11.97 -21.20 0.67
N ILE A 347 12.12 -20.68 1.88
CA ILE A 347 11.87 -21.40 3.13
C ILE A 347 10.85 -20.66 3.98
N ARG A 348 9.94 -21.39 4.64
CA ARG A 348 8.90 -20.81 5.47
C ARG A 348 9.43 -20.03 6.68
N ALA A 349 10.60 -20.40 7.19
CA ALA A 349 11.23 -19.76 8.34
C ALA A 349 11.97 -18.45 7.99
N ASN A 350 11.95 -17.99 6.72
CA ASN A 350 12.67 -16.80 6.24
C ASN A 350 12.37 -15.55 7.11
N LEU A 351 11.10 -15.26 7.39
CA LEU A 351 10.68 -14.15 8.26
C LEU A 351 11.33 -14.23 9.64
N ALA A 352 11.31 -15.41 10.28
CA ALA A 352 11.87 -15.61 11.60
C ALA A 352 13.41 -15.48 11.62
N LEU A 353 14.08 -15.92 10.55
CA LEU A 353 15.53 -15.79 10.41
C LEU A 353 15.96 -14.34 10.22
N VAL A 354 15.25 -13.59 9.38
CA VAL A 354 15.47 -12.16 9.17
C VAL A 354 15.20 -11.39 10.47
N HIS A 355 14.11 -11.71 11.18
CA HIS A 355 13.78 -11.12 12.48
C HIS A 355 14.89 -11.40 13.52
N ARG A 356 15.33 -12.65 13.65
CA ARG A 356 16.40 -13.06 14.58
C ARG A 356 17.73 -12.34 14.31
N ALA A 357 18.04 -12.05 13.06
CA ALA A 357 19.23 -11.29 12.67
C ALA A 357 19.15 -9.78 13.02
N GLY A 358 18.02 -9.30 13.53
CA GLY A 358 17.79 -7.90 13.86
C GLY A 358 17.37 -7.03 12.66
N ALA A 359 17.15 -7.62 11.48
CA ALA A 359 16.57 -6.92 10.35
C ALA A 359 15.04 -6.85 10.48
N ARG A 360 14.42 -5.88 9.80
CA ARG A 360 12.95 -5.74 9.80
C ARG A 360 12.32 -6.72 8.82
N ALA A 361 11.82 -7.84 9.35
CA ALA A 361 10.96 -8.75 8.61
C ALA A 361 9.58 -8.12 8.40
N ILE A 362 9.02 -8.23 7.20
CA ILE A 362 7.70 -7.71 6.81
C ILE A 362 6.99 -8.79 6.01
N VAL A 363 5.71 -9.00 6.29
CA VAL A 363 4.83 -9.78 5.42
C VAL A 363 4.21 -8.83 4.40
N HIS A 364 4.20 -9.21 3.14
CA HIS A 364 3.57 -8.46 2.05
C HIS A 364 2.69 -9.34 1.18
N SER A 365 1.79 -8.74 0.40
CA SER A 365 0.85 -9.51 -0.40
C SER A 365 1.32 -9.79 -1.82
N ASP A 366 1.62 -8.78 -2.62
CA ASP A 366 1.82 -8.86 -4.09
C ASP A 366 0.57 -9.36 -4.86
N ASP A 367 -0.38 -9.91 -4.15
CA ASP A 367 -1.62 -10.50 -4.65
C ASP A 367 -2.83 -9.98 -3.88
N PRO A 368 -3.89 -9.53 -4.57
CA PRO A 368 -5.06 -8.94 -3.92
C PRO A 368 -5.86 -9.93 -3.04
N SER A 369 -5.77 -11.22 -3.30
CA SER A 369 -6.39 -12.23 -2.43
C SER A 369 -5.53 -12.53 -1.20
N GLY A 370 -4.21 -12.46 -1.33
CA GLY A 370 -3.25 -12.59 -0.24
C GLY A 370 -3.29 -11.42 0.74
N SER A 371 -3.51 -10.20 0.25
CA SER A 371 -3.52 -8.99 1.07
C SER A 371 -4.60 -9.00 2.16
N GLN A 372 -5.70 -9.72 1.96
CA GLN A 372 -6.73 -9.94 2.98
C GLN A 372 -6.30 -10.91 4.10
N ARG A 373 -5.13 -11.53 4.00
CA ARG A 373 -4.68 -12.65 4.83
C ARG A 373 -3.26 -12.46 5.38
N LEU A 374 -2.79 -11.23 5.48
CA LEU A 374 -1.43 -10.91 5.94
C LEU A 374 -1.12 -11.54 7.32
N THR A 375 -2.09 -11.54 8.24
CA THR A 375 -1.92 -12.16 9.56
C THR A 375 -1.78 -13.68 9.48
N GLN A 376 -2.47 -14.35 8.55
CA GLN A 376 -2.34 -15.80 8.34
C GLN A 376 -0.97 -16.16 7.76
N ASP A 377 -0.44 -15.31 6.89
CA ASP A 377 0.91 -15.50 6.35
C ASP A 377 1.98 -15.25 7.41
N ALA A 378 1.80 -14.24 8.26
CA ALA A 378 2.64 -14.02 9.44
C ALA A 378 2.61 -15.23 10.39
N ALA A 379 1.43 -15.82 10.64
CA ALA A 379 1.27 -17.02 11.48
C ALA A 379 2.06 -18.22 10.94
N LYS A 380 2.11 -18.41 9.63
CA LYS A 380 2.92 -19.48 8.99
C LYS A 380 4.42 -19.26 9.24
N GLY A 381 4.89 -18.01 9.06
CA GLY A 381 6.28 -17.64 9.33
C GLY A 381 6.65 -17.80 10.80
N MET A 382 5.77 -17.41 11.73
CA MET A 382 5.92 -17.62 13.16
C MET A 382 6.01 -19.10 13.50
N ALA A 383 5.09 -19.91 13.01
CA ALA A 383 5.07 -21.36 13.24
C ALA A 383 6.35 -22.04 12.70
N ALA A 384 6.80 -21.64 11.49
CA ALA A 384 8.02 -22.18 10.89
C ALA A 384 9.28 -21.78 11.70
N GLY A 385 9.34 -20.56 12.22
CA GLY A 385 10.41 -20.12 13.11
C GLY A 385 10.46 -20.94 14.38
N ASN A 386 9.31 -21.09 15.05
CA ASN A 386 9.20 -21.87 16.29
C ASN A 386 9.60 -23.35 16.07
N ALA A 387 9.24 -23.93 14.92
CA ALA A 387 9.61 -25.31 14.58
C ALA A 387 11.12 -25.55 14.43
N ILE A 388 11.90 -24.51 14.11
CA ILE A 388 13.37 -24.58 14.03
C ILE A 388 14.08 -24.00 15.25
N GLY A 389 13.34 -23.76 16.36
CA GLY A 389 13.88 -23.26 17.61
C GLY A 389 14.10 -21.73 17.67
N ILE A 390 13.58 -20.97 16.74
CA ILE A 390 13.55 -19.50 16.82
C ILE A 390 12.22 -19.10 17.46
N ARG A 391 12.29 -18.69 18.74
CA ARG A 391 11.08 -18.20 19.43
C ARG A 391 10.58 -16.93 18.77
N VAL A 392 9.37 -16.98 18.21
CA VAL A 392 8.60 -15.85 17.70
C VAL A 392 7.27 -15.82 18.44
N THR A 393 6.96 -14.70 19.06
CA THR A 393 5.71 -14.48 19.80
C THR A 393 4.68 -13.75 18.95
N ASP A 394 3.43 -13.65 19.44
CA ASP A 394 2.40 -12.85 18.79
C ASP A 394 2.80 -11.37 18.72
N GLU A 395 3.49 -10.86 19.78
CA GLU A 395 4.01 -9.49 19.82
C GLU A 395 5.11 -9.23 18.80
N ASP A 396 5.87 -10.25 18.42
CA ASP A 396 6.87 -10.14 17.35
C ASP A 396 6.19 -10.19 15.97
N ALA A 397 5.32 -11.17 15.77
CA ALA A 397 4.65 -11.39 14.49
C ALA A 397 3.74 -10.23 14.09
N ILE A 398 3.06 -9.57 15.04
CA ILE A 398 2.22 -8.42 14.72
C ILE A 398 3.03 -7.26 14.14
N LYS A 399 4.29 -7.08 14.54
CA LYS A 399 5.19 -6.04 14.00
C LYS A 399 5.46 -6.25 12.51
N TRP A 400 5.44 -7.49 12.03
CA TRP A 400 5.73 -7.82 10.62
C TRP A 400 4.66 -7.31 9.65
N VAL A 401 3.43 -7.13 10.14
CA VAL A 401 2.27 -6.67 9.36
C VAL A 401 1.80 -5.27 9.75
N THR A 402 2.53 -4.58 10.64
CA THR A 402 2.15 -3.26 11.16
C THR A 402 3.35 -2.31 11.21
N ILE A 403 4.04 -2.18 12.36
CA ILE A 403 5.08 -1.16 12.58
C ILE A 403 6.30 -1.31 11.66
N ASN A 404 6.74 -2.55 11.36
CA ASN A 404 7.86 -2.76 10.44
C ASN A 404 7.48 -2.33 9.01
N ALA A 405 6.25 -2.64 8.59
CA ALA A 405 5.72 -2.22 7.31
C ALA A 405 5.53 -0.69 7.25
N ALA A 406 4.99 -0.08 8.30
CA ALA A 406 4.89 1.37 8.42
C ALA A 406 6.28 2.04 8.33
N TRP A 407 7.30 1.46 8.98
CA TRP A 407 8.67 1.95 8.87
C TRP A 407 9.18 1.90 7.42
N ALA A 408 8.92 0.81 6.70
CA ALA A 408 9.35 0.71 5.28
C ALA A 408 8.73 1.82 4.41
N LEU A 409 7.54 2.31 4.77
CA LEU A 409 6.87 3.43 4.11
C LEU A 409 7.25 4.80 4.70
N GLY A 410 8.04 4.86 5.78
CA GLY A 410 8.39 6.10 6.48
C GLY A 410 7.26 6.71 7.28
N LEU A 411 6.32 5.88 7.74
CA LEU A 411 5.10 6.29 8.44
C LEU A 411 5.01 5.77 9.88
N ASP A 412 6.07 5.17 10.40
CA ASP A 412 6.12 4.55 11.72
C ASP A 412 5.93 5.53 12.89
N SER A 413 6.11 6.83 12.66
CA SER A 413 5.75 7.88 13.62
C SER A 413 4.24 8.20 13.62
N GLN A 414 3.49 7.80 12.60
CA GLN A 414 2.08 8.13 12.41
C GLN A 414 1.14 6.93 12.58
N ILE A 415 1.57 5.73 12.15
CA ILE A 415 0.76 4.50 12.14
C ILE A 415 1.60 3.28 12.53
N GLY A 416 0.99 2.13 12.58
CA GLY A 416 1.66 0.82 12.72
C GLY A 416 1.82 0.34 14.15
N SER A 417 1.47 1.16 15.16
CA SER A 417 1.38 0.74 16.56
C SER A 417 0.27 1.49 17.28
N LEU A 418 -0.25 0.89 18.34
CA LEU A 418 -1.23 1.53 19.23
C LEU A 418 -0.48 2.32 20.29
N GLU A 419 -0.11 3.55 19.96
CA GLU A 419 0.54 4.50 20.87
C GLU A 419 -0.22 5.82 20.85
N PRO A 420 -0.38 6.50 22.00
CA PRO A 420 -1.05 7.80 22.05
C PRO A 420 -0.45 8.81 21.05
N GLY A 421 -1.31 9.52 20.33
CA GLY A 421 -0.94 10.50 19.32
C GLY A 421 -0.81 9.96 17.89
N LYS A 422 -0.66 8.65 17.69
CA LYS A 422 -0.72 8.04 16.35
C LYS A 422 -2.14 8.04 15.80
N ASN A 423 -2.26 7.89 14.49
CA ASN A 423 -3.56 7.78 13.82
C ASN A 423 -4.34 6.59 14.36
N ALA A 424 -5.62 6.76 14.55
CA ALA A 424 -6.51 5.71 15.03
C ALA A 424 -6.89 4.73 13.89
N ASP A 425 -5.88 4.11 13.31
CA ASP A 425 -6.00 2.99 12.38
C ASP A 425 -5.99 1.71 13.22
N VAL A 426 -7.16 1.08 13.42
CA VAL A 426 -7.37 0.04 14.43
C VAL A 426 -8.25 -1.07 13.86
N VAL A 427 -7.97 -2.32 14.24
CA VAL A 427 -8.78 -3.48 13.90
C VAL A 427 -9.23 -4.20 15.17
N LEU A 428 -10.53 -4.47 15.26
CA LEU A 428 -11.12 -5.39 16.25
C LEU A 428 -11.32 -6.75 15.57
N TRP A 429 -10.71 -7.78 16.15
CA TRP A 429 -10.73 -9.16 15.65
C TRP A 429 -11.62 -10.04 16.52
N SER A 430 -12.29 -11.02 15.91
CA SER A 430 -13.14 -12.00 16.61
C SER A 430 -12.36 -12.95 17.55
N GLY A 431 -11.04 -12.92 17.53
CA GLY A 431 -10.12 -13.73 18.33
C GLY A 431 -8.68 -13.40 17.97
N ASN A 432 -7.73 -14.27 18.31
CA ASN A 432 -6.31 -14.07 17.97
C ASN A 432 -6.14 -13.88 16.46
N PRO A 433 -5.54 -12.76 15.98
CA PRO A 433 -5.43 -12.43 14.55
C PRO A 433 -4.62 -13.45 13.75
N PHE A 434 -3.79 -14.25 14.38
CA PHE A 434 -2.99 -15.30 13.74
C PHE A 434 -3.73 -16.63 13.57
N SER A 435 -4.96 -16.74 14.06
CA SER A 435 -5.83 -17.91 13.83
C SER A 435 -6.54 -17.79 12.49
N VAL A 436 -6.57 -18.89 11.70
CA VAL A 436 -7.31 -18.96 10.43
C VAL A 436 -8.83 -18.82 10.59
N TYR A 437 -9.36 -19.02 11.80
CA TYR A 437 -10.78 -18.86 12.10
C TYR A 437 -11.16 -17.42 12.44
N THR A 438 -10.18 -16.58 12.77
CA THR A 438 -10.40 -15.18 13.14
C THR A 438 -10.78 -14.33 11.93
N ARG A 439 -11.63 -13.33 12.18
CA ARG A 439 -12.06 -12.34 11.19
C ARG A 439 -11.96 -10.94 11.79
N ALA A 440 -11.62 -9.94 10.98
CA ALA A 440 -11.85 -8.56 11.37
C ALA A 440 -13.37 -8.34 11.52
N GLU A 441 -13.79 -7.83 12.66
CA GLU A 441 -15.18 -7.48 12.94
C GLU A 441 -15.44 -6.02 12.64
N LYS A 442 -14.53 -5.15 13.04
CA LYS A 442 -14.61 -3.71 12.81
C LYS A 442 -13.23 -3.16 12.45
N VAL A 443 -13.21 -2.19 11.53
CA VAL A 443 -11.97 -1.51 11.13
C VAL A 443 -12.18 0.00 11.15
N TRP A 444 -11.26 0.69 11.79
CA TRP A 444 -11.21 2.15 11.85
C TRP A 444 -10.00 2.65 11.06
N VAL A 445 -10.21 3.75 10.34
CA VAL A 445 -9.15 4.54 9.70
C VAL A 445 -9.28 5.97 10.19
N ASP A 446 -8.22 6.52 10.77
CA ASP A 446 -8.23 7.82 11.44
C ASP A 446 -9.45 7.98 12.38
N GLY A 447 -9.78 6.92 13.14
CA GLY A 447 -10.88 6.89 14.11
C GLY A 447 -12.29 6.76 13.52
N ALA A 448 -12.45 6.87 12.21
CA ALA A 448 -13.71 6.61 11.53
C ALA A 448 -13.89 5.10 11.30
N MET A 449 -15.01 4.53 11.74
CA MET A 449 -15.33 3.14 11.48
C MET A 449 -15.79 3.00 10.02
N LEU A 450 -14.95 2.41 9.17
CA LEU A 450 -15.20 2.23 7.74
C LEU A 450 -15.58 0.79 7.37
N TYR A 451 -15.54 -0.12 8.32
CA TYR A 451 -16.02 -1.48 8.15
C TYR A 451 -16.62 -2.00 9.46
N ASP A 452 -17.84 -2.50 9.37
CA ASP A 452 -18.50 -3.31 10.38
C ASP A 452 -19.04 -4.58 9.73
N ARG A 453 -18.51 -5.73 10.16
CA ARG A 453 -18.92 -7.03 9.62
C ARG A 453 -20.41 -7.32 9.89
N ALA A 454 -20.94 -6.85 11.03
CA ALA A 454 -22.33 -7.08 11.43
C ALA A 454 -23.31 -6.12 10.76
N ASP A 455 -22.83 -5.02 10.17
CA ASP A 455 -23.68 -4.02 9.54
C ASP A 455 -23.28 -3.78 8.08
N PRO A 456 -23.96 -4.41 7.11
CA PRO A 456 -23.69 -4.20 5.69
C PRO A 456 -23.84 -2.75 5.21
N SER A 457 -24.57 -1.90 5.95
CA SER A 457 -24.71 -0.48 5.58
C SER A 457 -23.45 0.36 5.88
N GLU A 458 -22.58 -0.14 6.77
CA GLU A 458 -21.30 0.46 7.12
C GLU A 458 -20.14 -0.14 6.29
N GLN A 459 -20.47 -0.88 5.22
CA GLN A 459 -19.44 -1.46 4.35
C GLN A 459 -19.33 -0.64 3.07
N TRP A 460 -18.11 -0.35 2.71
CA TRP A 460 -17.80 0.34 1.47
C TRP A 460 -18.24 -0.47 0.24
N ARG A 461 -18.94 0.19 -0.68
CA ARG A 461 -19.34 -0.36 -1.98
C ARG A 461 -18.65 0.40 -3.09
N THR A 462 -18.29 -0.31 -4.14
CA THR A 462 -17.72 0.25 -5.36
C THR A 462 -18.78 0.35 -6.47
N ASP A 463 -18.43 1.02 -7.56
CA ASP A 463 -19.33 1.19 -8.71
C ASP A 463 -19.82 -0.13 -9.32
N PHE A 464 -19.06 -1.22 -9.14
CA PHE A 464 -19.49 -2.57 -9.55
C PHE A 464 -20.69 -3.10 -8.78
N GLU A 465 -20.99 -2.53 -7.64
CA GLU A 465 -22.07 -2.97 -6.75
C GLU A 465 -23.29 -2.03 -6.79
N LEU A 466 -23.27 -0.99 -7.60
CA LEU A 466 -24.36 0.01 -7.68
C LEU A 466 -25.67 -0.58 -8.19
N GLY A 467 -25.63 -1.67 -8.96
CA GLY A 467 -26.83 -2.38 -9.42
C GLY A 467 -27.48 -3.28 -8.37
N PHE A 468 -26.83 -3.52 -7.24
CA PHE A 468 -27.36 -4.37 -6.18
C PHE A 468 -28.23 -3.55 -5.21
N VAL A 469 -29.51 -3.89 -5.13
CA VAL A 469 -30.40 -3.33 -4.12
C VAL A 469 -29.96 -3.87 -2.75
N PRO A 470 -29.69 -3.02 -1.74
CA PRO A 470 -29.42 -3.51 -0.40
C PRO A 470 -30.59 -4.32 0.10
N ALA A 471 -30.34 -5.47 0.74
CA ALA A 471 -31.39 -6.22 1.40
C ALA A 471 -32.09 -5.27 2.40
N GLN A 472 -33.41 -5.12 2.26
CA GLN A 472 -34.19 -4.29 3.18
C GLN A 472 -34.04 -4.87 4.59
N ARG A 473 -33.65 -4.04 5.55
CA ARG A 473 -33.60 -4.44 6.96
C ARG A 473 -35.02 -4.81 7.40
N GLY A 474 -35.23 -6.03 7.86
CA GLY A 474 -36.38 -6.44 8.62
C GLY A 474 -37.63 -6.90 7.82
N GLY A 475 -37.53 -7.15 6.54
CA GLY A 475 -38.62 -7.82 5.80
C GLY A 475 -38.49 -9.33 5.91
N THR A 476 -39.45 -9.99 6.48
CA THR A 476 -39.67 -11.46 6.36
C THR A 476 -39.58 -11.83 4.87
N PRO A 477 -38.88 -12.91 4.46
CA PRO A 477 -38.84 -13.30 3.06
C PRO A 477 -40.25 -13.51 2.54
N GLY A 478 -40.76 -12.56 1.75
CA GLY A 478 -42.01 -12.74 1.03
C GLY A 478 -41.83 -13.93 0.09
N ARG A 479 -42.65 -14.93 0.22
CA ARG A 479 -42.80 -15.99 -0.79
C ARG A 479 -43.12 -15.31 -2.11
N ASN A 480 -42.26 -15.47 -3.07
CA ASN A 480 -42.57 -15.13 -4.47
C ASN A 480 -43.73 -16.00 -4.93
N PRO A 481 -44.66 -15.46 -5.72
CA PRO A 481 -45.76 -16.20 -6.31
C PRO A 481 -45.28 -17.23 -7.35
#